data_9f441b316eb0413321a0f21c833f1107
#
_entry.id   9f441b316eb0413321a0f21c833f1107
#
_cell.length_a   1.000
_cell.length_b   1.000
_cell.length_c   1.000
_cell.angle_alpha   90.00
_cell.angle_beta   90.00
_cell.angle_gamma   90.00
#
_symmetry.space_group_name_H-M   'P 1'
#
loop_
_entity.id
_entity.type
_entity.pdbx_description
1 polymer ?
#
loop_
_entity_poly.entity_id
_entity_poly.type
_entity_poly.pdbx_seq_one_letter_code
_entity_poly.pdbx_strand_id
1 'polypeptide(L)'
;MNSRQEREEILVKNIFNNIKAYFVNINRHKKITTQKSIFVVLDTETTGLDVNEGHRIVSIAGTKIKNLKITNEILDELVNPECQISERSIEIHHITQEQVENKPALKELDNKIYNFLEDTVLVGHNLNFDIKFIIKSAPYTTIAHRVKNIVTIDTIYLAAGIYPHFKSYELSFLCENLKIQTEDQTRHSALGDSVITARLFLHLLEEASKKNVTTIGGILHLCQQGKQIQILMKDFNKIH
;
A
#
# COMPACT_ATOMS: atom_id res chain seq x y z
N MET A 1 -13.80 -36.92 -7.82
CA MET A 1 -14.31 -35.68 -7.20
C MET A 1 -13.89 -34.53 -8.08
N ASN A 2 -14.77 -33.58 -8.31
CA ASN A 2 -14.67 -32.61 -9.40
C ASN A 2 -13.74 -31.46 -9.00
N SER A 3 -12.70 -31.18 -9.76
CA SER A 3 -11.72 -30.11 -9.53
C SER A 3 -12.32 -28.71 -9.31
N ARG A 4 -13.57 -28.54 -9.67
CA ARG A 4 -14.38 -27.34 -9.46
C ARG A 4 -14.86 -27.22 -8.00
N GLN A 5 -15.31 -28.28 -7.39
CA GLN A 5 -15.76 -28.31 -5.99
C GLN A 5 -14.59 -28.05 -5.02
N GLU A 6 -13.44 -28.64 -5.25
CA GLU A 6 -12.23 -28.38 -4.44
C GLU A 6 -11.79 -26.92 -4.51
N ARG A 7 -11.87 -26.30 -5.69
CA ARG A 7 -11.55 -24.85 -5.85
C ARG A 7 -12.56 -23.95 -5.12
N GLU A 8 -13.84 -24.30 -5.15
CA GLU A 8 -14.90 -23.57 -4.44
C GLU A 8 -14.75 -23.71 -2.92
N GLU A 9 -14.42 -24.88 -2.40
CA GLU A 9 -14.14 -25.08 -0.97
C GLU A 9 -12.89 -24.33 -0.50
N ILE A 10 -11.81 -24.33 -1.27
CA ILE A 10 -10.59 -23.56 -0.99
C ILE A 10 -10.91 -22.06 -0.98
N LEU A 11 -11.70 -21.58 -1.95
CA LEU A 11 -12.11 -20.17 -2.04
C LEU A 11 -12.93 -19.75 -0.83
N VAL A 12 -13.93 -20.54 -0.45
CA VAL A 12 -14.78 -20.32 0.72
C VAL A 12 -13.95 -20.31 2.01
N LYS A 13 -13.04 -21.27 2.16
CA LYS A 13 -12.14 -21.37 3.32
C LYS A 13 -11.20 -20.15 3.43
N ASN A 14 -10.67 -19.69 2.29
CA ASN A 14 -9.85 -18.48 2.24
C ASN A 14 -10.65 -17.21 2.56
N ILE A 15 -11.88 -17.11 2.09
CA ILE A 15 -12.79 -16.00 2.44
C ILE A 15 -13.07 -15.99 3.94
N PHE A 16 -13.41 -17.15 4.54
CA PHE A 16 -13.65 -17.27 5.98
C PHE A 16 -12.41 -16.92 6.83
N ASN A 17 -11.24 -17.39 6.43
CA ASN A 17 -9.98 -17.08 7.10
C ASN A 17 -9.65 -15.57 7.02
N ASN A 18 -9.85 -14.94 5.86
CA ASN A 18 -9.66 -13.51 5.68
C ASN A 18 -10.64 -12.68 6.52
N ILE A 19 -11.91 -13.09 6.58
CA ILE A 19 -12.93 -12.46 7.42
C ILE A 19 -12.55 -12.60 8.91
N LYS A 20 -12.13 -13.78 9.35
CA LYS A 20 -11.73 -14.04 10.73
C LYS A 20 -10.48 -13.23 11.12
N ALA A 21 -9.46 -13.21 10.27
CA ALA A 21 -8.24 -12.41 10.47
C ALA A 21 -8.57 -10.90 10.54
N TYR A 22 -9.47 -10.43 9.69
CA TYR A 22 -9.96 -9.06 9.68
C TYR A 22 -10.64 -8.68 11.01
N PHE A 23 -11.59 -9.50 11.50
CA PHE A 23 -12.25 -9.23 12.78
C PHE A 23 -11.30 -9.32 13.98
N VAL A 24 -10.32 -10.21 13.96
CA VAL A 24 -9.26 -10.29 14.98
C VAL A 24 -8.43 -9.02 14.98
N ASN A 25 -8.02 -8.51 13.81
CA ASN A 25 -7.27 -7.27 13.68
C ASN A 25 -8.08 -6.05 14.15
N ILE A 26 -9.33 -5.91 13.74
CA ILE A 26 -10.19 -4.82 14.24
C ILE A 26 -10.30 -4.86 15.76
N ASN A 27 -10.59 -6.02 16.35
CA ASN A 27 -10.77 -6.15 17.80
C ASN A 27 -9.47 -5.84 18.56
N ARG A 28 -8.31 -6.27 18.04
CA ARG A 28 -7.00 -6.01 18.64
C ARG A 28 -6.63 -4.52 18.60
N HIS A 29 -7.01 -3.81 17.54
CA HIS A 29 -6.69 -2.40 17.33
C HIS A 29 -7.83 -1.43 17.66
N LYS A 30 -8.95 -1.95 18.17
CA LYS A 30 -10.18 -1.18 18.44
C LYS A 30 -9.97 0.02 19.36
N LYS A 31 -8.99 -0.03 20.26
CA LYS A 31 -8.70 1.02 21.25
C LYS A 31 -7.43 1.82 20.93
N ILE A 32 -6.64 1.41 19.93
CA ILE A 32 -5.41 2.12 19.57
C ILE A 32 -5.79 3.36 18.78
N THR A 33 -5.44 4.54 19.29
CA THR A 33 -5.74 5.80 18.61
C THR A 33 -4.76 6.06 17.47
N THR A 34 -5.24 6.69 16.39
CA THR A 34 -4.39 7.13 15.28
C THR A 34 -3.29 8.08 15.74
N GLN A 35 -3.57 8.94 16.73
CA GLN A 35 -2.59 9.88 17.32
C GLN A 35 -1.37 9.18 17.94
N LYS A 36 -1.53 7.99 18.54
CA LYS A 36 -0.45 7.24 19.21
C LYS A 36 0.21 6.23 18.30
N SER A 37 -0.32 6.03 17.11
CA SER A 37 0.19 5.07 16.13
C SER A 37 1.35 5.67 15.34
N ILE A 38 2.31 4.81 14.99
CA ILE A 38 3.34 5.13 14.01
C ILE A 38 2.92 4.51 12.70
N PHE A 39 2.97 5.28 11.62
CA PHE A 39 2.66 4.79 10.28
C PHE A 39 3.91 4.87 9.40
N VAL A 40 4.02 3.92 8.49
CA VAL A 40 4.93 4.01 7.35
C VAL A 40 4.08 4.00 6.10
N VAL A 41 4.21 5.04 5.30
CA VAL A 41 3.62 5.11 3.96
C VAL A 41 4.65 4.61 2.98
N LEU A 42 4.37 3.49 2.33
CA LEU A 42 5.28 2.79 1.45
C LEU A 42 4.80 2.91 0.01
N ASP A 43 5.77 3.03 -0.90
CA ASP A 43 5.56 3.01 -2.33
C ASP A 43 6.74 2.32 -3.02
N THR A 44 6.51 1.71 -4.20
CA THR A 44 7.53 0.99 -4.97
C THR A 44 7.43 1.29 -6.46
N GLU A 45 8.62 1.40 -7.12
CA GLU A 45 8.71 1.36 -8.57
C GLU A 45 9.17 -0.02 -9.02
N THR A 46 8.71 -0.46 -10.20
CA THR A 46 8.90 -1.83 -10.67
C THR A 46 9.27 -1.91 -12.13
N THR A 47 9.86 -3.03 -12.56
CA THR A 47 10.21 -3.28 -13.97
C THR A 47 8.99 -3.48 -14.89
N GLY A 48 7.78 -3.54 -14.33
CA GLY A 48 6.50 -3.72 -15.02
C GLY A 48 5.37 -4.01 -14.04
N LEU A 49 4.15 -4.25 -14.53
CA LEU A 49 2.93 -4.26 -13.71
C LEU A 49 2.54 -5.63 -13.16
N ASP A 50 2.96 -6.73 -13.77
CA ASP A 50 2.58 -8.08 -13.31
C ASP A 50 3.78 -8.84 -12.74
N VAL A 51 3.77 -9.00 -11.43
CA VAL A 51 4.79 -9.75 -10.70
C VAL A 51 4.88 -11.23 -11.11
N ASN A 52 3.82 -11.81 -11.71
CA ASN A 52 3.82 -13.19 -12.18
C ASN A 52 4.53 -13.32 -13.54
N GLU A 53 4.68 -12.25 -14.31
CA GLU A 53 5.48 -12.19 -15.52
C GLU A 53 6.98 -12.01 -15.25
N GLY A 54 7.38 -12.07 -14.00
CA GLY A 54 8.79 -11.97 -13.59
C GLY A 54 9.25 -10.55 -13.26
N HIS A 55 8.35 -9.56 -13.30
CA HIS A 55 8.69 -8.19 -12.92
C HIS A 55 9.09 -8.08 -11.44
N ARG A 56 9.98 -7.13 -11.14
CA ARG A 56 10.62 -6.94 -9.82
C ARG A 56 10.67 -5.47 -9.43
N ILE A 57 10.96 -5.21 -8.16
CA ILE A 57 11.14 -3.87 -7.60
C ILE A 57 12.46 -3.27 -8.07
N VAL A 58 12.45 -2.00 -8.49
CA VAL A 58 13.63 -1.18 -8.83
C VAL A 58 13.87 -0.04 -7.83
N SER A 59 12.82 0.38 -7.13
CA SER A 59 12.91 1.36 -6.05
C SER A 59 11.87 1.04 -4.97
N ILE A 60 12.24 1.27 -3.72
CA ILE A 60 11.34 1.17 -2.57
C ILE A 60 11.55 2.37 -1.67
N ALA A 61 10.48 3.07 -1.33
CA ALA A 61 10.54 4.19 -0.42
C ALA A 61 9.48 4.09 0.68
N GLY A 62 9.78 4.72 1.81
CA GLY A 62 8.88 4.79 2.93
C GLY A 62 8.99 6.13 3.66
N THR A 63 7.85 6.75 3.92
CA THR A 63 7.73 7.99 4.68
C THR A 63 7.08 7.69 6.03
N LYS A 64 7.76 8.03 7.14
CA LYS A 64 7.25 7.75 8.48
C LYS A 64 6.41 8.90 9.03
N ILE A 65 5.27 8.55 9.65
CA ILE A 65 4.36 9.48 10.32
C ILE A 65 4.32 9.13 11.80
N LYS A 66 4.57 10.12 12.67
CA LYS A 66 4.44 10.02 14.13
C LYS A 66 3.62 11.20 14.64
N ASN A 67 2.72 10.95 15.60
CA ASN A 67 1.86 11.99 16.17
C ASN A 67 1.08 12.78 15.10
N LEU A 68 0.63 12.12 14.05
CA LEU A 68 -0.06 12.69 12.88
C LEU A 68 0.76 13.78 12.16
N LYS A 69 2.10 13.65 12.15
CA LYS A 69 3.02 14.53 11.42
C LYS A 69 4.01 13.67 10.63
N ILE A 70 4.27 14.07 9.39
CA ILE A 70 5.36 13.51 8.59
C ILE A 70 6.68 13.84 9.30
N THR A 71 7.55 12.85 9.43
CA THR A 71 8.87 12.98 10.06
C THR A 71 9.97 13.02 9.01
N ASN A 72 11.21 13.29 9.44
CA ASN A 72 12.40 13.18 8.59
C ASN A 72 12.94 11.74 8.50
N GLU A 73 12.25 10.75 9.11
CA GLU A 73 12.61 9.35 9.00
C GLU A 73 12.09 8.79 7.67
N ILE A 74 13.00 8.59 6.74
CA ILE A 74 12.72 8.19 5.36
C ILE A 74 13.50 6.92 5.04
N LEU A 75 12.88 5.98 4.36
CA LEU A 75 13.51 4.92 3.58
C LEU A 75 13.48 5.35 2.12
N ASP A 76 14.62 5.30 1.43
CA ASP A 76 14.69 5.60 -0.01
C ASP A 76 15.83 4.79 -0.60
N GLU A 77 15.49 3.69 -1.32
CA GLU A 77 16.46 2.73 -1.82
C GLU A 77 16.20 2.39 -3.28
N LEU A 78 17.24 2.51 -4.10
CA LEU A 78 17.29 1.85 -5.40
C LEU A 78 17.64 0.37 -5.20
N VAL A 79 16.99 -0.49 -5.97
CA VAL A 79 17.08 -1.95 -5.85
C VAL A 79 17.50 -2.54 -7.18
N ASN A 80 18.48 -3.44 -7.18
CA ASN A 80 18.78 -4.26 -8.35
C ASN A 80 17.67 -5.30 -8.52
N PRO A 81 16.89 -5.21 -9.62
CA PRO A 81 15.77 -6.13 -9.85
C PRO A 81 16.24 -7.55 -10.29
N GLU A 82 17.52 -7.73 -10.57
CA GLU A 82 18.11 -8.97 -11.13
C GLU A 82 17.44 -9.38 -12.47
N CYS A 83 16.79 -8.43 -13.17
CA CYS A 83 16.18 -8.60 -14.49
C CYS A 83 16.15 -7.27 -15.24
N GLN A 84 15.76 -7.31 -16.54
CA GLN A 84 15.68 -6.11 -17.38
C GLN A 84 14.47 -5.24 -16.98
N ILE A 85 14.68 -3.92 -17.01
CA ILE A 85 13.62 -2.93 -16.84
C ILE A 85 12.99 -2.68 -18.22
N SER A 86 11.65 -2.72 -18.32
CA SER A 86 10.97 -2.41 -19.57
C SER A 86 11.15 -0.92 -19.93
N GLU A 87 11.25 -0.62 -21.23
CA GLU A 87 11.33 0.78 -21.71
C GLU A 87 10.15 1.60 -21.19
N ARG A 88 8.95 1.03 -21.22
CA ARG A 88 7.73 1.67 -20.69
C ARG A 88 7.85 2.04 -19.21
N SER A 89 8.47 1.18 -18.40
CA SER A 89 8.68 1.46 -16.97
C SER A 89 9.68 2.58 -16.77
N ILE A 90 10.79 2.59 -17.56
CA ILE A 90 11.78 3.68 -17.56
C ILE A 90 11.14 5.01 -17.93
N GLU A 91 10.26 5.05 -18.94
CA GLU A 91 9.51 6.26 -19.34
C GLU A 91 8.66 6.82 -18.20
N ILE A 92 8.15 5.96 -17.29
CA ILE A 92 7.28 6.37 -16.18
C ILE A 92 8.10 6.86 -14.98
N HIS A 93 9.01 6.03 -14.45
CA HIS A 93 9.73 6.32 -13.21
C HIS A 93 11.16 6.82 -13.41
N HIS A 94 11.65 6.88 -14.66
CA HIS A 94 12.97 7.40 -15.06
C HIS A 94 14.19 6.70 -14.42
N ILE A 95 14.01 5.50 -13.87
CA ILE A 95 15.11 4.69 -13.32
C ILE A 95 15.64 3.78 -14.42
N THR A 96 16.91 3.97 -14.79
CA THR A 96 17.55 3.18 -15.86
C THR A 96 18.22 1.92 -15.30
N GLN A 97 18.52 0.96 -16.20
CA GLN A 97 19.24 -0.26 -15.85
C GLN A 97 20.60 0.04 -15.18
N GLU A 98 21.34 1.03 -15.70
CA GLU A 98 22.65 1.43 -15.19
C GLU A 98 22.60 1.96 -13.75
N GLN A 99 21.50 2.62 -13.37
CA GLN A 99 21.33 3.17 -12.02
C GLN A 99 21.13 2.07 -10.97
N VAL A 100 20.63 0.89 -11.36
CA VAL A 100 20.27 -0.19 -10.43
C VAL A 100 21.19 -1.41 -10.48
N GLU A 101 21.98 -1.59 -11.56
CA GLU A 101 22.81 -2.80 -11.75
C GLU A 101 23.81 -3.07 -10.61
N ASN A 102 24.33 -2.00 -9.97
CA ASN A 102 25.29 -2.07 -8.87
C ASN A 102 24.61 -1.79 -7.50
N LYS A 103 23.28 -1.81 -7.43
CA LYS A 103 22.55 -1.66 -6.18
C LYS A 103 22.29 -3.01 -5.52
N PRO A 104 22.01 -3.03 -4.21
CA PRO A 104 21.66 -4.27 -3.53
C PRO A 104 20.35 -4.84 -4.09
N ALA A 105 20.23 -6.15 -4.16
CA ALA A 105 18.95 -6.81 -4.38
C ALA A 105 18.02 -6.62 -3.15
N LEU A 106 16.70 -6.73 -3.34
CA LEU A 106 15.76 -6.47 -2.25
C LEU A 106 16.01 -7.34 -1.01
N LYS A 107 16.44 -8.60 -1.20
CA LYS A 107 16.79 -9.53 -0.12
C LYS A 107 17.95 -9.05 0.75
N GLU A 108 18.86 -8.25 0.20
CA GLU A 108 20.02 -7.70 0.93
C GLU A 108 19.61 -6.49 1.77
N LEU A 109 18.48 -5.85 1.45
CA LEU A 109 17.88 -4.78 2.23
C LEU A 109 16.93 -5.27 3.33
N ASP A 110 16.78 -6.59 3.51
CA ASP A 110 15.80 -7.21 4.40
C ASP A 110 15.80 -6.59 5.80
N ASN A 111 16.94 -6.58 6.48
CA ASN A 111 17.05 -6.04 7.84
C ASN A 111 16.75 -4.54 7.89
N LYS A 112 17.19 -3.77 6.90
CA LYS A 112 16.98 -2.33 6.85
C LYS A 112 15.50 -2.00 6.75
N ILE A 113 14.79 -2.65 5.82
CA ILE A 113 13.36 -2.42 5.60
C ILE A 113 12.57 -2.99 6.79
N TYR A 114 12.93 -4.17 7.30
CA TYR A 114 12.26 -4.76 8.47
C TYR A 114 12.29 -3.83 9.68
N ASN A 115 13.46 -3.29 10.03
CA ASN A 115 13.64 -2.35 11.15
C ASN A 115 12.86 -1.04 10.93
N PHE A 116 12.79 -0.57 9.68
CA PHE A 116 12.00 0.61 9.34
C PHE A 116 10.49 0.39 9.56
N LEU A 117 10.00 -0.84 9.32
CA LEU A 117 8.60 -1.23 9.49
C LEU A 117 8.25 -1.73 10.91
N GLU A 118 9.24 -1.77 11.84
CA GLU A 118 8.99 -2.28 13.19
C GLU A 118 8.00 -1.40 13.94
N ASP A 119 7.02 -2.06 14.61
CA ASP A 119 5.97 -1.42 15.42
C ASP A 119 5.14 -0.34 14.68
N THR A 120 4.97 -0.49 13.38
CA THR A 120 4.21 0.45 12.55
C THR A 120 2.95 -0.16 11.97
N VAL A 121 2.04 0.71 11.52
CA VAL A 121 0.94 0.41 10.60
C VAL A 121 1.41 0.77 9.19
N LEU A 122 1.30 -0.17 8.27
CA LEU A 122 1.71 0.02 6.88
C LEU A 122 0.58 0.70 6.09
N VAL A 123 0.92 1.77 5.39
CA VAL A 123 -0.01 2.55 4.56
C VAL A 123 0.52 2.60 3.14
N GLY A 124 -0.35 2.64 2.15
CA GLY A 124 0.01 2.86 0.75
C GLY A 124 -1.20 3.19 -0.11
N HIS A 125 -0.95 3.50 -1.36
CA HIS A 125 -1.98 3.73 -2.36
C HIS A 125 -2.00 2.57 -3.34
N ASN A 126 -3.03 1.72 -3.32
CA ASN A 126 -3.04 0.39 -3.95
C ASN A 126 -1.99 -0.56 -3.33
N LEU A 127 -1.83 -0.49 -2.03
CA LEU A 127 -0.79 -1.14 -1.25
C LEU A 127 -0.64 -2.66 -1.50
N ASN A 128 -1.71 -3.32 -1.92
CA ASN A 128 -1.65 -4.75 -2.25
C ASN A 128 -0.72 -5.05 -3.44
N PHE A 129 -0.51 -4.08 -4.34
CA PHE A 129 0.47 -4.18 -5.42
C PHE A 129 1.88 -4.28 -4.83
N ASP A 130 2.28 -3.32 -4.00
CA ASP A 130 3.61 -3.26 -3.37
C ASP A 130 3.90 -4.50 -2.52
N ILE A 131 2.94 -4.93 -1.71
CA ILE A 131 3.07 -6.13 -0.88
C ILE A 131 3.34 -7.37 -1.74
N LYS A 132 2.63 -7.55 -2.86
CA LYS A 132 2.85 -8.68 -3.77
C LYS A 132 4.26 -8.65 -4.36
N PHE A 133 4.72 -7.48 -4.78
CA PHE A 133 6.07 -7.31 -5.33
C PHE A 133 7.15 -7.57 -4.29
N ILE A 134 7.02 -7.08 -3.05
CA ILE A 134 7.95 -7.38 -1.95
C ILE A 134 8.04 -8.90 -1.72
N ILE A 135 6.89 -9.57 -1.61
CA ILE A 135 6.83 -11.02 -1.34
C ILE A 135 7.50 -11.83 -2.46
N LYS A 136 7.33 -11.42 -3.70
CA LYS A 136 7.88 -12.15 -4.87
C LYS A 136 9.33 -11.78 -5.17
N SER A 137 9.74 -10.52 -4.93
CA SER A 137 11.13 -10.09 -5.13
C SER A 137 12.08 -10.60 -4.03
N ALA A 138 11.59 -10.80 -2.81
CA ALA A 138 12.38 -11.28 -1.69
C ALA A 138 11.67 -12.41 -0.92
N PRO A 139 11.38 -13.56 -1.55
CA PRO A 139 10.69 -14.67 -0.89
C PRO A 139 11.53 -15.21 0.27
N TYR A 140 10.85 -15.68 1.32
CA TYR A 140 11.49 -16.27 2.53
C TYR A 140 12.30 -15.30 3.38
N THR A 141 12.23 -13.99 3.15
CA THR A 141 12.86 -12.96 3.97
C THR A 141 11.96 -12.52 5.13
N THR A 142 12.54 -11.79 6.09
CA THR A 142 11.78 -11.27 7.24
C THR A 142 10.80 -10.18 6.82
N ILE A 143 11.13 -9.35 5.82
CA ILE A 143 10.20 -8.36 5.27
C ILE A 143 9.02 -9.01 4.56
N ALA A 144 9.23 -10.08 3.79
CA ALA A 144 8.13 -10.80 3.14
C ALA A 144 7.16 -11.39 4.17
N HIS A 145 7.67 -11.88 5.30
CA HIS A 145 6.83 -12.32 6.42
C HIS A 145 6.16 -11.13 7.12
N ARG A 146 6.90 -10.03 7.33
CA ARG A 146 6.39 -8.83 8.00
C ARG A 146 5.22 -8.21 7.26
N VAL A 147 5.35 -7.95 5.95
CA VAL A 147 4.29 -7.31 5.15
C VAL A 147 3.02 -8.15 5.00
N LYS A 148 3.12 -9.49 5.18
CA LYS A 148 1.95 -10.38 5.21
C LYS A 148 1.15 -10.26 6.52
N ASN A 149 1.79 -9.85 7.61
CA ASN A 149 1.23 -9.92 8.96
C ASN A 149 1.06 -8.54 9.63
N ILE A 150 1.60 -7.48 9.05
CA ILE A 150 1.45 -6.11 9.52
C ILE A 150 0.01 -5.62 9.29
N VAL A 151 -0.46 -4.71 10.14
CA VAL A 151 -1.72 -4.00 9.88
C VAL A 151 -1.54 -3.07 8.70
N THR A 152 -2.43 -3.15 7.73
CA THR A 152 -2.37 -2.37 6.50
C THR A 152 -3.57 -1.44 6.35
N ILE A 153 -3.33 -0.24 5.83
CA ILE A 153 -4.35 0.72 5.44
C ILE A 153 -4.08 1.12 3.98
N ASP A 154 -5.05 0.87 3.11
CA ASP A 154 -4.99 1.32 1.72
C ASP A 154 -5.78 2.62 1.57
N THR A 155 -5.12 3.67 1.09
CA THR A 155 -5.74 5.00 0.95
C THR A 155 -6.85 5.03 -0.09
N ILE A 156 -6.86 4.14 -1.10
CA ILE A 156 -7.98 3.97 -2.03
C ILE A 156 -9.24 3.58 -1.26
N TYR A 157 -9.14 2.55 -0.43
CA TYR A 157 -10.31 2.07 0.33
C TYR A 157 -10.72 3.04 1.43
N LEU A 158 -9.75 3.69 2.10
CA LEU A 158 -10.07 4.70 3.11
C LEU A 158 -10.78 5.91 2.47
N ALA A 159 -10.29 6.41 1.34
CA ALA A 159 -10.92 7.50 0.60
C ALA A 159 -12.34 7.12 0.13
N ALA A 160 -12.53 5.90 -0.40
CA ALA A 160 -13.84 5.42 -0.81
C ALA A 160 -14.83 5.31 0.37
N GLY A 161 -14.36 4.93 1.55
CA GLY A 161 -15.19 4.90 2.76
C GLY A 161 -15.57 6.29 3.30
N ILE A 162 -14.75 7.31 3.06
CA ILE A 162 -15.00 8.69 3.48
C ILE A 162 -15.82 9.46 2.43
N TYR A 163 -15.48 9.28 1.15
CA TYR A 163 -16.03 9.96 -0.02
C TYR A 163 -16.66 8.97 -1.02
N PRO A 164 -17.77 8.29 -0.67
CA PRO A 164 -18.33 7.19 -1.46
C PRO A 164 -18.81 7.60 -2.86
N HIS A 165 -18.95 8.90 -3.11
CA HIS A 165 -19.49 9.45 -4.36
C HIS A 165 -18.42 9.94 -5.34
N PHE A 166 -17.14 9.79 -5.02
CA PHE A 166 -16.07 10.15 -5.95
C PHE A 166 -16.05 9.18 -7.14
N LYS A 167 -15.85 9.75 -8.34
CA LYS A 167 -15.83 8.97 -9.60
C LYS A 167 -14.52 8.19 -9.81
N SER A 168 -13.44 8.60 -9.14
CA SER A 168 -12.14 7.94 -9.16
C SER A 168 -11.46 8.03 -7.79
N TYR A 169 -10.58 7.08 -7.51
CA TYR A 169 -9.75 7.04 -6.31
C TYR A 169 -8.27 6.91 -6.67
N GLU A 170 -7.90 7.25 -7.90
CA GLU A 170 -6.50 7.39 -8.31
C GLU A 170 -5.82 8.53 -7.54
N LEU A 171 -4.53 8.38 -7.26
CA LEU A 171 -3.79 9.33 -6.43
C LEU A 171 -3.88 10.77 -6.96
N SER A 172 -3.69 10.96 -8.26
CA SER A 172 -3.81 12.27 -8.92
C SER A 172 -5.18 12.89 -8.75
N PHE A 173 -6.25 12.11 -8.98
CA PHE A 173 -7.63 12.55 -8.81
C PHE A 173 -7.93 12.99 -7.38
N LEU A 174 -7.49 12.18 -6.39
CA LEU A 174 -7.69 12.49 -4.98
C LEU A 174 -6.92 13.75 -4.58
N CYS A 175 -5.66 13.88 -5.01
CA CYS A 175 -4.84 15.06 -4.71
C CYS A 175 -5.45 16.34 -5.26
N GLU A 176 -5.92 16.33 -6.51
CA GLU A 176 -6.56 17.48 -7.14
C GLU A 176 -7.86 17.87 -6.40
N ASN A 177 -8.76 16.92 -6.17
CA ASN A 177 -10.06 17.21 -5.57
C ASN A 177 -9.98 17.58 -4.08
N LEU A 178 -9.00 17.05 -3.36
CA LEU A 178 -8.78 17.31 -1.94
C LEU A 178 -7.71 18.39 -1.69
N LYS A 179 -7.16 18.99 -2.76
CA LYS A 179 -6.14 20.05 -2.70
C LYS A 179 -4.90 19.64 -1.89
N ILE A 180 -4.46 18.41 -2.11
CA ILE A 180 -3.23 17.91 -1.50
C ILE A 180 -2.03 18.49 -2.25
N GLN A 181 -1.08 19.06 -1.53
CA GLN A 181 0.13 19.63 -2.13
C GLN A 181 0.99 18.52 -2.76
N THR A 182 1.37 18.69 -4.03
CA THR A 182 2.16 17.72 -4.81
C THR A 182 3.35 18.35 -5.55
N GLU A 183 3.36 19.66 -5.71
CA GLU A 183 4.26 20.39 -6.60
C GLU A 183 5.73 20.38 -6.18
N ASP A 184 5.99 20.12 -4.91
CA ASP A 184 7.33 19.99 -4.32
C ASP A 184 7.88 18.56 -4.34
N GLN A 185 7.15 17.63 -4.96
CA GLN A 185 7.53 16.22 -5.05
C GLN A 185 7.63 15.75 -6.51
N THR A 186 8.59 14.87 -6.77
CA THR A 186 8.71 14.20 -8.07
C THR A 186 7.69 13.08 -8.16
N ARG A 187 6.71 13.22 -9.04
CA ARG A 187 5.72 12.16 -9.35
C ARG A 187 6.42 10.98 -10.04
N HIS A 188 5.88 9.79 -9.83
CA HIS A 188 6.45 8.54 -10.33
C HIS A 188 7.89 8.33 -9.86
N SER A 189 8.17 8.74 -8.64
CA SER A 189 9.29 8.27 -7.86
C SER A 189 8.75 7.71 -6.54
N ALA A 190 9.25 6.56 -6.10
CA ALA A 190 8.75 5.90 -4.90
C ALA A 190 8.74 6.85 -3.69
N LEU A 191 9.80 7.67 -3.51
CA LEU A 191 9.84 8.65 -2.42
C LEU A 191 8.78 9.74 -2.60
N GLY A 192 8.68 10.35 -3.78
CA GLY A 192 7.71 11.42 -4.05
C GLY A 192 6.27 10.94 -3.83
N ASP A 193 5.92 9.77 -4.38
CA ASP A 193 4.58 9.22 -4.24
C ASP A 193 4.28 8.73 -2.81
N SER A 194 5.29 8.26 -2.03
CA SER A 194 5.12 7.98 -0.61
C SER A 194 4.83 9.23 0.21
N VAL A 195 5.49 10.38 -0.06
CA VAL A 195 5.24 11.65 0.61
C VAL A 195 3.87 12.22 0.26
N ILE A 196 3.49 12.19 -1.02
CA ILE A 196 2.17 12.65 -1.48
C ILE A 196 1.07 11.78 -0.84
N THR A 197 1.24 10.46 -0.83
CA THR A 197 0.32 9.52 -0.19
C THR A 197 0.26 9.75 1.33
N ALA A 198 1.37 10.13 1.97
CA ALA A 198 1.39 10.48 3.40
C ALA A 198 0.54 11.73 3.70
N ARG A 199 0.63 12.75 2.86
CA ARG A 199 -0.20 13.97 2.96
C ARG A 199 -1.68 13.64 2.76
N LEU A 200 -2.00 12.87 1.72
CA LEU A 200 -3.36 12.37 1.48
C LEU A 200 -3.87 11.59 2.68
N PHE A 201 -3.08 10.67 3.21
CA PHE A 201 -3.47 9.85 4.37
C PHE A 201 -3.76 10.71 5.61
N LEU A 202 -2.93 11.71 5.91
CA LEU A 202 -3.18 12.64 7.02
C LEU A 202 -4.48 13.43 6.84
N HIS A 203 -4.76 13.91 5.63
CA HIS A 203 -6.04 14.54 5.30
C HIS A 203 -7.22 13.59 5.54
N LEU A 204 -7.12 12.33 5.07
CA LEU A 204 -8.16 11.33 5.29
C LEU A 204 -8.37 11.01 6.77
N LEU A 205 -7.31 10.98 7.59
CA LEU A 205 -7.43 10.82 9.05
C LEU A 205 -8.12 12.00 9.70
N GLU A 206 -7.85 13.23 9.24
CA GLU A 206 -8.55 14.42 9.71
C GLU A 206 -10.05 14.35 9.38
N GLU A 207 -10.43 14.00 8.16
CA GLU A 207 -11.82 13.82 7.75
C GLU A 207 -12.53 12.70 8.53
N ALA A 208 -11.82 11.58 8.79
CA ALA A 208 -12.34 10.52 9.64
C ALA A 208 -12.58 11.01 11.08
N SER A 209 -11.67 11.84 11.62
CA SER A 209 -11.79 12.39 12.97
C SER A 209 -13.01 13.33 13.12
N LYS A 210 -13.38 14.09 12.10
CA LYS A 210 -14.60 14.91 12.05
C LYS A 210 -15.88 14.05 12.16
N LYS A 211 -15.78 12.76 11.79
CA LYS A 211 -16.83 11.74 11.97
C LYS A 211 -16.66 10.92 13.26
N ASN A 212 -15.84 11.39 14.22
CA ASN A 212 -15.50 10.70 15.47
C ASN A 212 -14.79 9.34 15.28
N VAL A 213 -14.16 9.11 14.13
CA VAL A 213 -13.36 7.91 13.86
C VAL A 213 -11.89 8.24 14.09
N THR A 214 -11.38 7.91 15.31
CA THR A 214 -10.04 8.28 15.78
C THR A 214 -9.18 7.08 16.16
N THR A 215 -9.66 5.85 15.92
CA THR A 215 -8.93 4.61 16.24
C THR A 215 -8.58 3.82 15.00
N ILE A 216 -7.50 3.03 15.07
CA ILE A 216 -7.10 2.14 13.96
C ILE A 216 -8.24 1.19 13.60
N GLY A 217 -8.96 0.63 14.58
CA GLY A 217 -10.12 -0.23 14.29
C GLY A 217 -11.23 0.48 13.53
N GLY A 218 -11.50 1.75 13.85
CA GLY A 218 -12.46 2.58 13.11
C GLY A 218 -12.01 2.89 11.68
N ILE A 219 -10.72 3.20 11.48
CA ILE A 219 -10.14 3.42 10.14
C ILE A 219 -10.22 2.15 9.30
N LEU A 220 -9.89 0.98 9.86
CA LEU A 220 -10.03 -0.30 9.17
C LEU A 220 -11.49 -0.60 8.78
N HIS A 221 -12.45 -0.20 9.60
CA HIS A 221 -13.87 -0.33 9.28
C HIS A 221 -14.27 0.56 8.07
N LEU A 222 -13.81 1.82 8.02
CA LEU A 222 -14.00 2.70 6.85
C LEU A 222 -13.36 2.09 5.58
N CYS A 223 -12.16 1.54 5.69
CA CYS A 223 -11.51 0.85 4.55
C CYS A 223 -12.36 -0.33 4.06
N GLN A 224 -12.98 -1.10 4.96
CA GLN A 224 -13.85 -2.20 4.53
C GLN A 224 -15.09 -1.71 3.79
N GLN A 225 -15.73 -0.64 4.28
CA GLN A 225 -16.86 -0.02 3.58
C GLN A 225 -16.43 0.47 2.18
N GLY A 226 -15.30 1.16 2.09
CA GLY A 226 -14.75 1.64 0.83
C GLY A 226 -14.39 0.51 -0.14
N LYS A 227 -13.88 -0.63 0.36
CA LYS A 227 -13.63 -1.81 -0.47
C LYS A 227 -14.90 -2.36 -1.10
N GLN A 228 -16.01 -2.38 -0.36
CA GLN A 228 -17.31 -2.79 -0.90
C GLN A 228 -17.78 -1.83 -2.00
N ILE A 229 -17.62 -0.52 -1.79
CA ILE A 229 -17.94 0.51 -2.80
C ILE A 229 -17.11 0.28 -4.07
N GLN A 230 -15.80 0.02 -3.96
CA GLN A 230 -14.94 -0.25 -5.12
C GLN A 230 -15.36 -1.51 -5.90
N ILE A 231 -15.83 -2.54 -5.22
CA ILE A 231 -16.35 -3.74 -5.88
C ILE A 231 -17.61 -3.40 -6.67
N LEU A 232 -18.57 -2.69 -6.06
CA LEU A 232 -19.81 -2.27 -6.72
C LEU A 232 -19.55 -1.38 -7.94
N MET A 233 -18.63 -0.43 -7.85
CA MET A 233 -18.24 0.44 -8.97
C MET A 233 -17.66 -0.37 -10.15
N LYS A 234 -16.79 -1.35 -9.86
CA LYS A 234 -16.21 -2.23 -10.90
C LYS A 234 -17.26 -3.09 -11.59
N ASP A 235 -18.22 -3.59 -10.85
CA ASP A 235 -19.30 -4.41 -11.42
C ASP A 235 -20.26 -3.56 -12.26
N PHE A 236 -20.56 -2.33 -11.82
CA PHE A 236 -21.38 -1.38 -12.59
C PHE A 236 -20.72 -1.01 -13.93
N ASN A 237 -19.39 -0.74 -13.94
CA ASN A 237 -18.64 -0.38 -15.15
C ASN A 237 -18.44 -1.57 -16.12
N LYS A 238 -18.71 -2.82 -15.71
CA LYS A 238 -18.69 -3.98 -16.62
C LYS A 238 -20.02 -4.22 -17.34
N ILE A 239 -21.11 -3.60 -16.84
CA ILE A 239 -22.46 -3.79 -17.36
C ILE A 239 -22.79 -2.70 -18.40
N HIS A 240 -22.05 -1.60 -18.41
CA HIS A 240 -22.15 -0.47 -19.33
C HIS A 240 -20.87 -0.29 -20.14
#